data_ff87fa7100950e9dd2572fbe46b999d7
#
_entry.id   ff87fa7100950e9dd2572fbe46b999d7
#
_cell.length_a   1.000
_cell.length_b   1.000
_cell.length_c   1.000
_cell.angle_alpha   90.00
_cell.angle_beta   90.00
_cell.angle_gamma   90.00
#
_symmetry.space_group_name_H-M   'P 1'
#
loop_
_entity.id
_entity.type
_entity.pdbx_description
1 polymer ?
#
loop_
_entity_poly.entity_id
_entity_poly.type
_entity_poly.pdbx_seq_one_letter_code
_entity_poly.pdbx_strand_id
1 'polypeptide(L)' 'MNLLENYLVEVIKIEPCEEAWTKEEWAIDKEWLYVTATFDCYGNKQTRRRPYKKEEWESIVDKGYYMG' A
#
# COMPACT_ATOMS: atom_id res chain seq x y z
N MET A 1 12.52 2.56 17.80
CA MET A 1 12.49 1.85 16.51
C MET A 1 12.57 2.87 15.38
N ASN A 2 13.47 2.66 14.45
CA ASN A 2 13.61 3.58 13.32
C ASN A 2 12.73 3.13 12.17
N LEU A 3 11.91 4.05 11.68
CA LEU A 3 11.13 3.80 10.48
C LEU A 3 12.02 4.04 9.26
N LEU A 4 11.95 3.15 8.29
CA LEU A 4 12.72 3.25 7.07
C LEU A 4 11.85 3.77 5.92
N GLU A 5 12.43 4.58 5.07
CA GLU A 5 11.75 5.08 3.87
C GLU A 5 11.74 3.99 2.80
N ASN A 6 10.53 3.64 2.35
CA ASN A 6 10.36 2.68 1.27
C ASN A 6 9.86 3.44 0.04
N TYR A 7 10.71 3.60 -0.95
CA TYR A 7 10.40 4.37 -2.15
C TYR A 7 9.63 3.53 -3.17
N LEU A 8 8.57 4.10 -3.71
CA LEU A 8 7.80 3.45 -4.74
C LEU A 8 8.58 3.45 -6.06
N VAL A 9 8.90 2.27 -6.56
CA VAL A 9 9.63 2.09 -7.80
C VAL A 9 8.70 1.80 -8.97
N GLU A 10 7.76 0.88 -8.78
CA GLU A 10 6.87 0.43 -9.84
C GLU A 10 5.54 -0.04 -9.26
N VAL A 11 4.45 0.28 -9.92
CA VAL A 11 3.13 -0.27 -9.60
C VAL A 11 2.82 -1.32 -10.66
N ILE A 12 2.66 -2.56 -10.23
CA ILE A 12 2.40 -3.68 -11.13
C ILE A 12 0.91 -3.87 -11.36
N LYS A 13 0.13 -3.85 -10.27
CA LYS A 13 -1.31 -4.10 -10.35
C LYS A 13 -2.05 -3.43 -9.20
N ILE A 14 -3.22 -2.89 -9.48
CA ILE A 14 -4.15 -2.39 -8.47
C ILE A 14 -5.48 -3.09 -8.68
N GLU A 15 -6.01 -3.70 -7.62
CA GLU A 15 -7.27 -4.42 -7.64
C GLU A 15 -8.18 -3.95 -6.51
N PRO A 16 -9.51 -4.00 -6.67
CA PRO A 16 -10.41 -3.76 -5.54
C PRO A 16 -10.18 -4.85 -4.48
N CYS A 17 -10.17 -4.46 -3.23
CA CYS A 17 -10.08 -5.41 -2.13
C CYS A 17 -11.48 -5.74 -1.62
N GLU A 18 -11.92 -6.97 -1.88
CA GLU A 18 -13.25 -7.44 -1.50
C GLU A 18 -13.19 -8.57 -0.46
N GLU A 19 -12.17 -8.55 0.36
CA GLU A 19 -12.02 -9.54 1.43
C GLU A 19 -13.12 -9.40 2.48
N ALA A 20 -13.44 -10.49 3.18
CA ALA A 20 -14.50 -10.49 4.18
C ALA A 20 -14.27 -9.45 5.29
N TRP A 21 -13.02 -9.23 5.68
CA TRP A 21 -12.69 -8.27 6.73
C TRP A 21 -12.99 -6.82 6.34
N THR A 22 -13.08 -6.49 5.03
CA THR A 22 -13.42 -5.14 4.59
C THR A 22 -14.86 -4.76 4.90
N LYS A 23 -15.69 -5.76 5.23
CA LYS A 23 -17.10 -5.57 5.60
C LYS A 23 -17.28 -5.45 7.10
N GLU A 24 -16.21 -5.57 7.86
CA GLU A 24 -16.24 -5.37 9.31
C GLU A 24 -16.53 -3.90 9.63
N GLU A 25 -17.11 -3.66 10.81
CA GLU A 25 -17.56 -2.34 11.22
C GLU A 25 -16.45 -1.28 11.14
N TRP A 26 -15.22 -1.66 11.48
CA TRP A 26 -14.08 -0.74 11.46
C TRP A 26 -13.57 -0.42 10.06
N ALA A 27 -13.94 -1.21 9.06
CA ALA A 27 -13.42 -1.09 7.69
C ALA A 27 -14.49 -0.82 6.64
N ILE A 28 -15.77 -1.00 6.97
CA ILE A 28 -16.86 -0.99 6.00
C ILE A 28 -17.09 0.38 5.32
N ASP A 29 -16.74 1.46 6.00
CA ASP A 29 -16.89 2.82 5.49
C ASP A 29 -15.68 3.32 4.72
N LYS A 30 -14.71 2.45 4.47
CA LYS A 30 -13.45 2.78 3.79
C LYS A 30 -13.31 2.00 2.50
N GLU A 31 -12.68 2.62 1.52
CA GLU A 31 -12.33 1.93 0.29
C GLU A 31 -10.97 1.28 0.46
N TRP A 32 -10.88 0.01 0.11
CA TRP A 32 -9.65 -0.77 0.22
C TRP A 32 -9.21 -1.25 -1.16
N LEU A 33 -7.91 -1.22 -1.39
CA LEU A 33 -7.31 -1.67 -2.64
C LEU A 33 -6.22 -2.70 -2.32
N TYR A 34 -6.14 -3.75 -3.15
CA TYR A 34 -4.96 -4.61 -3.16
C TYR A 34 -4.00 -4.06 -4.20
N VAL A 35 -2.82 -3.69 -3.75
CA VAL A 35 -1.79 -3.13 -4.62
C VAL A 35 -0.60 -4.06 -4.64
N THR A 36 -0.19 -4.45 -5.85
CA THR A 36 1.07 -5.16 -6.08
C THR A 36 2.06 -4.14 -6.61
N ALA A 37 3.06 -3.83 -5.83
CA ALA A 37 4.04 -2.81 -6.18
C ALA A 37 5.43 -3.19 -5.68
N THR A 38 6.43 -2.62 -6.32
CA THR A 38 7.83 -2.78 -5.93
C THR A 38 8.28 -1.53 -5.20
N PHE A 39 8.86 -1.74 -4.03
CA PHE A 39 9.43 -0.67 -3.21
C PHE A 39 10.93 -0.90 -3.01
N ASP A 40 11.67 0.19 -2.97
CA ASP A 40 13.11 0.19 -2.71
C ASP A 40 13.37 0.80 -1.33
N CYS A 41 14.02 0.03 -0.48
CA CYS A 41 14.46 0.48 0.82
C CYS A 41 15.98 0.34 0.90
N TYR A 42 16.69 1.45 0.75
CA TYR A 42 18.16 1.49 0.78
C TYR A 42 18.83 0.48 -0.16
N GLY A 43 18.35 0.43 -1.39
CA GLY A 43 18.87 -0.47 -2.42
C GLY A 43 18.25 -1.86 -2.42
N ASN A 44 17.37 -2.15 -1.47
CA ASN A 44 16.68 -3.44 -1.35
C ASN A 44 15.30 -3.34 -1.98
N LYS A 45 15.15 -3.87 -3.18
CA LYS A 45 13.87 -3.86 -3.89
C LYS A 45 13.05 -5.07 -3.52
N GLN A 46 11.79 -4.83 -3.15
CA GLN A 46 10.85 -5.90 -2.82
C GLN A 46 9.52 -5.65 -3.48
N THR A 47 8.99 -6.68 -4.13
CA THR A 47 7.65 -6.64 -4.70
C THR A 47 6.68 -7.27 -3.72
N ARG A 48 5.63 -6.53 -3.36
CA ARG A 48 4.65 -6.98 -2.39
C ARG A 48 3.23 -6.70 -2.86
N ARG A 49 2.33 -7.60 -2.51
CA ARG A 49 0.89 -7.41 -2.69
C ARG A 49 0.27 -7.20 -1.32
N ARG A 50 -0.26 -6.01 -1.08
CA ARG A 50 -0.80 -5.64 0.23
C ARG A 50 -2.09 -4.85 0.09
N PRO A 51 -2.99 -4.94 1.08
CA PRO A 51 -4.16 -4.09 1.11
C PRO A 51 -3.79 -2.71 1.65
N TYR A 52 -4.33 -1.68 1.00
CA TYR A 52 -4.18 -0.29 1.43
C TYR A 52 -5.55 0.37 1.41
N LYS A 53 -5.77 1.33 2.31
CA LYS A 53 -6.89 2.25 2.15
C LYS A 53 -6.61 3.11 0.93
N LYS A 54 -7.65 3.47 0.20
CA LYS A 54 -7.50 4.31 -0.98
C LYS A 54 -6.75 5.60 -0.67
N GLU A 55 -7.12 6.28 0.42
CA GLU A 55 -6.46 7.52 0.86
C GLU A 55 -4.98 7.32 1.18
N GLU A 56 -4.68 6.22 1.85
CA GLU A 56 -3.32 5.86 2.21
C GLU A 56 -2.47 5.61 0.97
N TRP A 57 -3.02 4.86 0.00
CA TRP A 57 -2.34 4.60 -1.25
C TRP A 57 -2.09 5.87 -2.05
N GLU A 58 -3.09 6.75 -2.14
CA GLU A 58 -2.96 8.03 -2.83
C GLU A 58 -1.85 8.89 -2.21
N SER A 59 -1.73 8.87 -0.88
CA SER A 59 -0.67 9.57 -0.17
C SER A 59 0.71 9.02 -0.53
N ILE A 60 0.84 7.68 -0.63
CA ILE A 60 2.09 7.04 -1.03
C ILE A 60 2.49 7.45 -2.43
N VAL A 61 1.55 7.46 -3.36
CA VAL A 61 1.80 7.85 -4.76
C VAL A 61 2.22 9.32 -4.84
N ASP A 62 1.55 10.18 -4.09
CA ASP A 62 1.84 11.60 -4.07
C ASP A 62 3.24 11.91 -3.52
N LYS A 63 3.62 11.23 -2.44
CA LYS A 63 4.94 11.41 -1.82
C LYS A 63 6.03 10.61 -2.51
N GLY A 64 5.68 9.47 -3.11
CA GLY A 64 6.61 8.55 -3.73
C GLY A 64 7.27 7.58 -2.75
N TYR A 65 6.88 7.59 -1.48
CA TYR A 65 7.42 6.68 -0.46
C TYR A 65 6.46 6.52 0.72
N TYR A 66 6.73 5.52 1.55
CA TYR A 66 6.08 5.39 2.85
C TYR A 66 7.11 5.00 3.91
N MET A 67 6.78 5.32 5.16
CA MET A 67 7.63 4.97 6.31
C MET A 67 7.17 3.63 6.89
N GLY A 68 8.09 2.71 7.00
CA GLY A 68 7.73 1.39 7.52
C GLY A 68 8.87 0.59 8.10
#